data_b8ab5121916cf9a98d9c31d969525c0b
#
_entry.id   b8ab5121916cf9a98d9c31d969525c0b
#
_cell.length_a   1.000
_cell.length_b   1.000
_cell.length_c   1.000
_cell.angle_alpha   90.00
_cell.angle_beta   90.00
_cell.angle_gamma   90.00
#
_symmetry.space_group_name_H-M   'P 1'
#
loop_
_entity.id
_entity.type
_entity.pdbx_description
1 polymer ?
#
loop_
_entity_poly.entity_id
_entity_poly.type
_entity_poly.pdbx_seq_one_letter_code
_entity_poly.pdbx_strand_id
1 'polypeptide(L)'
;IDAHSHLWLRQDTVVDGMPIRTLTNGRSLFMGEIRQMVPPFITDGRNTAEIFLSNMDYALVSAAVITQEFIDGLQNDYLLEVVKQYPDRFFVCGLCEFRRPGYLAQARELAARGFRAIKIPAQRLLLEEGRVWLNCNEMMEMFHFMENNDMLLSIDLADGDVQTGELEEVIQECPGLRIAIGHFGMVTRPNWLAQI
;
A
#
# COMPACT_ATOMS: atom_id res chain seq x y z
N ILE A 1 -16.92 7.09 -1.68
CA ILE A 1 -15.52 6.74 -2.02
C ILE A 1 -15.03 5.70 -1.04
N ASP A 2 -14.39 4.65 -1.55
CA ASP A 2 -13.59 3.75 -0.74
C ASP A 2 -12.15 4.28 -0.70
N ALA A 3 -11.64 4.60 0.48
CA ALA A 3 -10.37 5.30 0.63
C ALA A 3 -9.14 4.37 0.74
N HIS A 4 -9.35 3.06 0.86
CA HIS A 4 -8.25 2.09 1.00
C HIS A 4 -8.70 0.69 0.57
N SER A 5 -8.33 0.31 -0.63
CA SER A 5 -8.67 -0.98 -1.23
C SER A 5 -7.49 -1.57 -1.98
N HIS A 6 -7.59 -2.82 -2.35
CA HIS A 6 -6.54 -3.55 -3.06
C HIS A 6 -7.11 -4.27 -4.28
N LEU A 7 -6.36 -4.26 -5.37
CA LEU A 7 -6.63 -5.09 -6.56
C LEU A 7 -5.44 -5.99 -6.83
N TRP A 8 -5.71 -7.24 -7.19
CA TRP A 8 -4.67 -8.19 -7.60
C TRP A 8 -5.20 -9.22 -8.59
N LEU A 9 -4.34 -9.63 -9.50
CA LEU A 9 -4.64 -10.70 -10.45
C LEU A 9 -4.57 -12.07 -9.78
N ARG A 10 -3.58 -12.28 -8.91
CA ARG A 10 -3.39 -13.47 -8.11
C ARG A 10 -2.35 -13.21 -7.02
N GLN A 11 -2.65 -13.66 -5.80
CA GLN A 11 -1.63 -13.72 -4.75
C GLN A 11 -0.81 -14.99 -4.94
N ASP A 12 0.44 -14.85 -5.30
CA ASP A 12 1.39 -15.95 -5.49
C ASP A 12 2.81 -15.42 -5.25
N THR A 13 3.07 -15.02 -4.01
CA THR A 13 4.28 -14.31 -3.59
C THR A 13 4.98 -15.03 -2.45
N VAL A 14 6.13 -14.53 -2.06
CA VAL A 14 6.85 -14.92 -0.85
C VAL A 14 7.12 -13.66 -0.03
N VAL A 15 6.72 -13.66 1.23
CA VAL A 15 6.98 -12.57 2.18
C VAL A 15 7.70 -13.18 3.39
N ASP A 16 8.86 -12.62 3.74
CA ASP A 16 9.70 -13.09 4.85
C ASP A 16 10.00 -14.60 4.78
N GLY A 17 10.29 -15.10 3.56
CA GLY A 17 10.53 -16.52 3.30
C GLY A 17 9.30 -17.42 3.30
N MET A 18 8.12 -16.89 3.63
CA MET A 18 6.87 -17.64 3.72
C MET A 18 6.02 -17.46 2.46
N PRO A 19 5.50 -18.54 1.87
CA PRO A 19 4.66 -18.43 0.69
C PRO A 19 3.29 -17.82 1.02
N ILE A 20 2.82 -16.95 0.13
CA ILE A 20 1.45 -16.44 0.09
C ILE A 20 0.81 -17.03 -1.15
N ARG A 21 -0.24 -17.80 -1.00
CA ARG A 21 -0.91 -18.50 -2.11
C ARG A 21 -2.41 -18.34 -2.00
N THR A 22 -3.01 -17.91 -3.07
CA THR A 22 -4.48 -17.88 -3.20
C THR A 22 -5.03 -19.30 -3.24
N LEU A 23 -6.09 -19.52 -2.48
CA LEU A 23 -6.92 -20.74 -2.47
C LEU A 23 -8.35 -20.37 -2.88
N THR A 24 -9.23 -21.36 -2.88
CA THR A 24 -10.64 -21.17 -3.20
C THR A 24 -11.43 -20.51 -2.07
N ASN A 25 -12.57 -19.91 -2.41
CA ASN A 25 -13.54 -19.36 -1.46
C ASN A 25 -12.94 -18.28 -0.52
N GLY A 26 -12.14 -17.40 -1.09
CA GLY A 26 -11.56 -16.26 -0.35
C GLY A 26 -10.47 -16.63 0.65
N ARG A 27 -9.98 -17.86 0.65
CA ARG A 27 -8.89 -18.30 1.52
C ARG A 27 -7.54 -18.12 0.86
N SER A 28 -6.52 -17.97 1.69
CA SER A 28 -5.12 -18.01 1.26
C SER A 28 -4.27 -18.79 2.25
N LEU A 29 -3.24 -19.45 1.74
CA LEU A 29 -2.10 -19.81 2.58
C LEU A 29 -1.35 -18.51 2.87
N PHE A 30 -1.31 -18.12 4.13
CA PHE A 30 -0.75 -16.86 4.58
C PHE A 30 0.15 -17.11 5.79
N MET A 31 1.45 -16.86 5.64
CA MET A 31 2.44 -17.06 6.71
C MET A 31 2.37 -18.46 7.35
N GLY A 32 2.23 -19.50 6.51
CA GLY A 32 2.18 -20.89 6.94
C GLY A 32 0.81 -21.41 7.41
N GLU A 33 -0.21 -20.56 7.46
CA GLU A 33 -1.56 -20.92 7.89
C GLU A 33 -2.60 -20.64 6.78
N ILE A 34 -3.66 -21.43 6.76
CA ILE A 34 -4.80 -21.14 5.88
C ILE A 34 -5.73 -20.17 6.60
N ARG A 35 -5.89 -18.98 6.03
CA ARG A 35 -6.74 -17.92 6.58
C ARG A 35 -7.82 -17.50 5.58
N GLN A 36 -8.95 -17.01 6.11
CA GLN A 36 -9.95 -16.31 5.32
C GLN A 36 -9.45 -14.87 5.12
N MET A 37 -9.00 -14.55 3.90
CA MET A 37 -8.40 -13.25 3.60
C MET A 37 -9.39 -12.27 2.95
N VAL A 38 -10.31 -12.80 2.16
CA VAL A 38 -11.34 -12.02 1.44
C VAL A 38 -12.69 -12.73 1.55
N PRO A 39 -13.81 -12.08 1.18
CA PRO A 39 -15.13 -12.71 1.25
C PRO A 39 -15.21 -14.04 0.50
N PRO A 40 -15.97 -15.04 1.01
CA PRO A 40 -16.04 -16.39 0.43
C PRO A 40 -16.57 -16.45 -1.01
N PHE A 41 -17.28 -15.42 -1.48
CA PHE A 41 -17.77 -15.37 -2.86
C PHE A 41 -16.65 -15.10 -3.88
N ILE A 42 -15.48 -14.66 -3.45
CA ILE A 42 -14.27 -14.58 -4.28
C ILE A 42 -13.69 -16.00 -4.40
N THR A 43 -14.22 -16.76 -5.36
CA THR A 43 -14.00 -18.22 -5.41
C THR A 43 -12.64 -18.63 -5.97
N ASP A 44 -12.05 -17.80 -6.83
CA ASP A 44 -10.76 -18.06 -7.49
C ASP A 44 -9.59 -17.24 -6.90
N GLY A 45 -9.87 -16.48 -5.83
CA GLY A 45 -8.89 -15.72 -5.08
C GLY A 45 -8.31 -14.50 -5.81
N ARG A 46 -8.88 -14.10 -6.93
CA ARG A 46 -8.57 -12.86 -7.62
C ARG A 46 -9.47 -11.73 -7.12
N ASN A 47 -8.93 -10.54 -7.04
CA ASN A 47 -9.71 -9.32 -6.82
C ASN A 47 -9.40 -8.34 -7.95
N THR A 48 -9.92 -8.63 -9.14
CA THR A 48 -9.70 -7.80 -10.32
C THR A 48 -10.57 -6.54 -10.29
N ALA A 49 -10.22 -5.57 -11.15
CA ALA A 49 -10.99 -4.34 -11.28
C ALA A 49 -12.47 -4.62 -11.59
N GLU A 50 -12.78 -5.62 -12.43
CA GLU A 50 -14.16 -5.97 -12.80
C GLU A 50 -14.95 -6.53 -11.61
N ILE A 51 -14.33 -7.40 -10.81
CA ILE A 51 -14.94 -7.94 -9.58
C ILE A 51 -15.19 -6.80 -8.59
N PHE A 52 -14.16 -5.94 -8.41
CA PHE A 52 -14.25 -4.84 -7.47
C PHE A 52 -15.28 -3.79 -7.91
N LEU A 53 -15.34 -3.44 -9.20
CA LEU A 53 -16.37 -2.56 -9.76
C LEU A 53 -17.78 -3.08 -9.51
N SER A 54 -18.02 -4.37 -9.69
CA SER A 54 -19.31 -4.98 -9.40
C SER A 54 -19.70 -4.81 -7.92
N ASN A 55 -18.74 -4.96 -7.01
CA ASN A 55 -18.97 -4.71 -5.58
C ASN A 55 -19.20 -3.22 -5.28
N MET A 56 -18.43 -2.32 -5.90
CA MET A 56 -18.61 -0.87 -5.77
C MET A 56 -20.01 -0.44 -6.26
N ASP A 57 -20.44 -0.93 -7.41
CA ASP A 57 -21.72 -0.59 -7.98
C ASP A 57 -22.87 -1.10 -7.09
N TYR A 58 -22.76 -2.32 -6.57
CA TYR A 58 -23.71 -2.86 -5.60
C TYR A 58 -23.77 -2.05 -4.30
N ALA A 59 -22.61 -1.59 -3.81
CA ALA A 59 -22.50 -0.80 -2.57
C ALA A 59 -22.70 0.72 -2.80
N LEU A 60 -22.99 1.17 -4.03
CA LEU A 60 -23.12 2.58 -4.42
C LEU A 60 -21.85 3.40 -4.12
N VAL A 61 -20.68 2.79 -4.28
CA VAL A 61 -19.37 3.44 -4.16
C VAL A 61 -18.92 3.97 -5.52
N SER A 62 -18.79 5.29 -5.64
CA SER A 62 -18.48 5.94 -6.93
C SER A 62 -17.03 5.75 -7.38
N ALA A 63 -16.08 5.78 -6.44
CA ALA A 63 -14.66 5.68 -6.74
C ALA A 63 -13.89 5.00 -5.59
N ALA A 64 -12.71 4.46 -5.88
CA ALA A 64 -11.85 3.84 -4.89
C ALA A 64 -10.39 4.25 -5.05
N VAL A 65 -9.69 4.34 -3.92
CA VAL A 65 -8.24 4.47 -3.86
C VAL A 65 -7.65 3.07 -3.72
N ILE A 66 -6.84 2.68 -4.69
CA ILE A 66 -6.19 1.37 -4.72
C ILE A 66 -4.76 1.50 -4.24
N THR A 67 -4.51 0.92 -3.09
CA THR A 67 -3.18 0.77 -2.51
C THR A 67 -2.61 -0.61 -2.84
N GLN A 68 -1.35 -0.84 -2.51
CA GLN A 68 -0.68 -2.12 -2.75
C GLN A 68 0.01 -2.61 -1.48
N GLU A 69 0.16 -3.91 -1.38
CA GLU A 69 0.93 -4.60 -0.35
C GLU A 69 1.89 -5.61 -0.98
N PHE A 70 3.02 -5.87 -0.32
CA PHE A 70 3.98 -6.88 -0.80
C PHE A 70 3.38 -8.29 -0.87
N ILE A 71 2.34 -8.55 -0.07
CA ILE A 71 1.62 -9.84 -0.09
C ILE A 71 0.92 -10.11 -1.43
N ASP A 72 0.51 -9.05 -2.13
CA ASP A 72 -0.16 -9.16 -3.44
C ASP A 72 0.86 -9.18 -4.59
N GLY A 73 2.13 -8.90 -4.29
CA GLY A 73 3.16 -8.62 -5.28
C GLY A 73 3.04 -7.22 -5.88
N LEU A 74 4.03 -6.83 -6.67
CA LEU A 74 4.03 -5.54 -7.36
C LEU A 74 3.01 -5.57 -8.50
N GLN A 75 1.89 -4.85 -8.34
CA GLN A 75 0.79 -4.78 -9.31
C GLN A 75 0.86 -3.50 -10.18
N ASN A 76 1.98 -2.79 -10.20
CA ASN A 76 2.10 -1.47 -10.84
C ASN A 76 1.63 -1.46 -12.31
N ASP A 77 2.04 -2.44 -13.11
CA ASP A 77 1.66 -2.51 -14.52
C ASP A 77 0.15 -2.73 -14.67
N TYR A 78 -0.40 -3.67 -13.91
CA TYR A 78 -1.84 -3.94 -13.89
C TYR A 78 -2.64 -2.70 -13.48
N LEU A 79 -2.24 -2.01 -12.42
CA LEU A 79 -2.95 -0.83 -11.94
C LEU A 79 -2.94 0.33 -12.92
N LEU A 80 -1.86 0.50 -13.69
CA LEU A 80 -1.84 1.48 -14.78
C LEU A 80 -2.85 1.16 -15.88
N GLU A 81 -3.01 -0.11 -16.23
CA GLU A 81 -4.04 -0.51 -17.20
C GLU A 81 -5.45 -0.30 -16.65
N VAL A 82 -5.66 -0.59 -15.37
CA VAL A 82 -6.94 -0.34 -14.69
C VAL A 82 -7.33 1.15 -14.74
N VAL A 83 -6.40 2.06 -14.43
CA VAL A 83 -6.68 3.51 -14.47
C VAL A 83 -6.96 3.99 -15.91
N LYS A 84 -6.26 3.47 -16.90
CA LYS A 84 -6.54 3.80 -18.29
C LYS A 84 -7.94 3.37 -18.72
N GLN A 85 -8.37 2.20 -18.25
CA GLN A 85 -9.68 1.64 -18.61
C GLN A 85 -10.82 2.29 -17.81
N TYR A 86 -10.58 2.68 -16.55
CA TYR A 86 -11.58 3.19 -15.62
C TYR A 86 -11.09 4.47 -14.90
N PRO A 87 -10.78 5.56 -15.64
CA PRO A 87 -10.11 6.75 -15.08
C PRO A 87 -10.91 7.49 -14.00
N ASP A 88 -12.25 7.41 -14.06
CA ASP A 88 -13.14 8.08 -13.10
C ASP A 88 -13.49 7.20 -11.90
N ARG A 89 -13.04 5.95 -11.89
CA ARG A 89 -13.40 4.97 -10.86
C ARG A 89 -12.25 4.65 -9.92
N PHE A 90 -11.01 4.73 -10.38
CA PHE A 90 -9.85 4.33 -9.59
C PHE A 90 -8.77 5.41 -9.54
N PHE A 91 -8.29 5.67 -8.34
CA PHE A 91 -7.04 6.35 -8.08
C PHE A 91 -6.04 5.32 -7.53
N VAL A 92 -4.86 5.19 -8.12
CA VAL A 92 -3.93 4.11 -7.80
C VAL A 92 -2.63 4.62 -7.19
N CYS A 93 -2.15 3.92 -6.17
CA CYS A 93 -0.85 4.13 -5.56
C CYS A 93 0.16 3.14 -6.12
N GLY A 94 1.33 3.64 -6.55
CA GLY A 94 2.45 2.79 -6.93
C GLY A 94 3.13 2.19 -5.71
N LEU A 95 3.78 1.05 -5.87
CA LEU A 95 4.57 0.39 -4.83
C LEU A 95 6.00 0.21 -5.32
N CYS A 96 6.98 0.62 -4.50
CA CYS A 96 8.40 0.39 -4.72
C CYS A 96 8.91 -0.76 -3.84
N GLU A 97 10.05 -1.37 -4.22
CA GLU A 97 10.72 -2.35 -3.38
C GLU A 97 11.60 -1.63 -2.35
N PHE A 98 10.98 -1.18 -1.25
CA PHE A 98 11.64 -0.39 -0.20
C PHE A 98 12.67 -1.17 0.64
N ARG A 99 12.64 -2.50 0.60
CA ARG A 99 13.56 -3.36 1.36
C ARG A 99 14.94 -3.47 0.70
N ARG A 100 15.13 -2.83 -0.45
CA ARG A 100 16.38 -2.81 -1.23
C ARG A 100 16.68 -1.39 -1.68
N PRO A 101 17.97 -1.00 -1.79
CA PRO A 101 18.37 0.30 -2.34
C PRO A 101 17.80 0.53 -3.75
N GLY A 102 17.55 1.81 -4.10
CA GLY A 102 17.11 2.20 -5.44
C GLY A 102 15.60 2.50 -5.53
N TYR A 103 14.87 2.51 -4.43
CA TYR A 103 13.44 2.82 -4.43
C TYR A 103 13.14 4.28 -4.82
N LEU A 104 14.04 5.22 -4.61
CA LEU A 104 13.92 6.58 -5.13
C LEU A 104 13.88 6.60 -6.67
N ALA A 105 14.75 5.83 -7.34
CA ALA A 105 14.72 5.71 -8.78
C ALA A 105 13.43 5.06 -9.28
N GLN A 106 12.94 4.04 -8.57
CA GLN A 106 11.66 3.40 -8.87
C GLN A 106 10.48 4.39 -8.70
N ALA A 107 10.47 5.20 -7.63
CA ALA A 107 9.44 6.22 -7.41
C ALA A 107 9.40 7.25 -8.54
N ARG A 108 10.57 7.70 -9.02
CA ARG A 108 10.69 8.60 -10.17
C ARG A 108 10.18 7.96 -11.47
N GLU A 109 10.48 6.70 -11.69
CA GLU A 109 9.97 5.94 -12.84
C GLU A 109 8.45 5.82 -12.77
N LEU A 110 7.88 5.44 -11.62
CA LEU A 110 6.44 5.33 -11.43
C LEU A 110 5.74 6.66 -11.66
N ALA A 111 6.29 7.78 -11.16
CA ALA A 111 5.77 9.11 -11.42
C ALA A 111 5.80 9.47 -12.92
N ALA A 112 6.89 9.15 -13.63
CA ALA A 112 7.01 9.35 -15.07
C ALA A 112 5.98 8.50 -15.86
N ARG A 113 5.60 7.34 -15.35
CA ARG A 113 4.56 6.47 -15.91
C ARG A 113 3.13 6.94 -15.60
N GLY A 114 2.96 7.94 -14.73
CA GLY A 114 1.68 8.57 -14.44
C GLY A 114 1.10 8.29 -13.06
N PHE A 115 1.80 7.57 -12.18
CA PHE A 115 1.38 7.47 -10.78
C PHE A 115 1.45 8.83 -10.08
N ARG A 116 0.42 9.14 -9.30
CA ARG A 116 0.30 10.36 -8.49
C ARG A 116 0.35 10.08 -6.99
N ALA A 117 0.58 8.84 -6.62
CA ALA A 117 0.74 8.42 -5.24
C ALA A 117 1.71 7.23 -5.16
N ILE A 118 2.42 7.16 -4.03
CA ILE A 118 3.24 6.02 -3.64
C ILE A 118 2.69 5.45 -2.34
N LYS A 119 2.57 4.13 -2.30
CA LYS A 119 2.23 3.38 -1.09
C LYS A 119 3.50 2.90 -0.40
N ILE A 120 3.60 3.09 0.90
CA ILE A 120 4.63 2.52 1.76
C ILE A 120 3.98 1.64 2.83
N PRO A 121 4.11 0.31 2.74
CA PRO A 121 3.78 -0.60 3.84
C PRO A 121 4.89 -0.55 4.89
N ALA A 122 4.93 0.51 5.70
CA ALA A 122 6.06 0.83 6.56
C ALA A 122 6.27 -0.21 7.68
N GLN A 123 5.22 -0.94 8.08
CA GLN A 123 5.36 -2.06 9.00
C GLN A 123 6.30 -3.16 8.48
N ARG A 124 6.47 -3.26 7.16
CA ARG A 124 7.39 -4.23 6.52
C ARG A 124 8.85 -3.77 6.47
N LEU A 125 9.11 -2.56 6.92
CA LEU A 125 10.44 -1.95 6.94
C LEU A 125 11.17 -2.15 8.28
N LEU A 126 10.52 -2.78 9.26
CA LEU A 126 11.03 -2.97 10.63
C LEU A 126 11.79 -4.29 10.83
N LEU A 127 12.32 -4.90 9.79
CA LEU A 127 13.10 -6.13 9.92
C LEU A 127 14.39 -5.85 10.67
N GLU A 128 14.74 -6.68 11.67
CA GLU A 128 15.93 -6.51 12.51
C GLU A 128 17.21 -6.40 11.68
N GLU A 129 17.36 -7.25 10.68
CA GLU A 129 18.44 -7.18 9.69
C GLU A 129 17.98 -6.39 8.47
N GLY A 130 18.44 -5.14 8.36
CA GLY A 130 18.13 -4.29 7.20
C GLY A 130 16.89 -3.41 7.38
N ARG A 131 16.58 -2.99 8.61
CA ARG A 131 15.57 -1.97 8.86
C ARG A 131 15.78 -0.76 7.96
N VAL A 132 14.72 -0.33 7.29
CA VAL A 132 14.68 0.94 6.55
C VAL A 132 13.92 1.96 7.41
N TRP A 133 14.62 3.04 7.75
CA TRP A 133 14.05 4.13 8.54
C TRP A 133 13.33 5.11 7.61
N LEU A 134 12.15 5.58 8.02
CA LEU A 134 11.40 6.58 7.24
C LEU A 134 12.15 7.90 7.07
N ASN A 135 13.00 8.26 8.04
CA ASN A 135 13.82 9.46 8.03
C ASN A 135 15.26 9.22 7.50
N CYS A 136 15.56 8.09 6.85
CA CYS A 136 16.85 7.90 6.21
C CYS A 136 17.00 8.77 4.95
N ASN A 137 18.23 9.05 4.55
CA ASN A 137 18.52 10.00 3.46
C ASN A 137 17.77 9.67 2.16
N GLU A 138 17.79 8.41 1.68
CA GLU A 138 17.13 8.03 0.42
C GLU A 138 15.60 8.20 0.53
N MET A 139 15.02 7.88 1.70
CA MET A 139 13.59 8.05 1.94
C MET A 139 13.22 9.53 1.96
N MET A 140 14.00 10.37 2.66
CA MET A 140 13.79 11.81 2.68
C MET A 140 13.90 12.46 1.29
N GLU A 141 14.89 12.05 0.49
CA GLU A 141 14.98 12.48 -0.91
C GLU A 141 13.76 12.09 -1.73
N MET A 142 13.19 10.91 -1.49
CA MET A 142 11.95 10.48 -2.13
C MET A 142 10.76 11.31 -1.67
N PHE A 143 10.63 11.63 -0.39
CA PHE A 143 9.55 12.48 0.11
C PHE A 143 9.62 13.90 -0.44
N HIS A 144 10.80 14.52 -0.50
CA HIS A 144 11.00 15.80 -1.18
C HIS A 144 10.64 15.70 -2.68
N PHE A 145 11.01 14.62 -3.35
CA PHE A 145 10.60 14.40 -4.73
C PHE A 145 9.08 14.34 -4.86
N MET A 146 8.40 13.61 -3.97
CA MET A 146 6.93 13.47 -3.98
C MET A 146 6.25 14.82 -3.70
N GLU A 147 6.72 15.57 -2.70
CA GLU A 147 6.23 16.90 -2.37
C GLU A 147 6.34 17.87 -3.56
N ASN A 148 7.53 17.95 -4.18
CA ASN A 148 7.80 18.81 -5.34
C ASN A 148 7.00 18.44 -6.59
N ASN A 149 6.46 17.21 -6.68
CA ASN A 149 5.64 16.74 -7.79
C ASN A 149 4.16 16.58 -7.43
N ASP A 150 3.71 17.17 -6.31
CA ASP A 150 2.32 17.15 -5.82
C ASP A 150 1.76 15.71 -5.72
N MET A 151 2.59 14.76 -5.27
CA MET A 151 2.21 13.37 -5.09
C MET A 151 1.65 13.12 -3.69
N LEU A 152 0.81 12.09 -3.55
CA LEU A 152 0.28 11.61 -2.29
C LEU A 152 1.15 10.46 -1.74
N LEU A 153 1.49 10.52 -0.46
CA LEU A 153 2.01 9.40 0.30
C LEU A 153 0.85 8.63 0.96
N SER A 154 0.68 7.37 0.62
CA SER A 154 -0.17 6.43 1.37
C SER A 154 0.74 5.55 2.22
N ILE A 155 0.56 5.54 3.54
CA ILE A 155 1.46 4.84 4.46
C ILE A 155 0.70 4.03 5.50
N ASP A 156 1.14 2.79 5.72
CA ASP A 156 0.68 1.96 6.83
C ASP A 156 1.82 1.82 7.84
N LEU A 157 1.65 2.45 9.00
CA LEU A 157 2.63 2.37 10.08
C LEU A 157 2.59 1.01 10.77
N ALA A 158 3.72 0.60 11.33
CA ALA A 158 3.76 -0.49 12.29
C ALA A 158 3.32 0.05 13.65
N ASP A 159 2.44 -0.65 14.35
CA ASP A 159 1.96 -0.34 15.70
C ASP A 159 2.24 1.13 16.12
N GLY A 160 1.34 2.02 15.82
CA GLY A 160 1.40 3.49 15.70
C GLY A 160 2.51 4.28 16.37
N ASP A 161 3.00 3.86 17.52
CA ASP A 161 4.05 4.56 18.27
C ASP A 161 5.50 4.19 17.87
N VAL A 162 5.69 3.11 17.11
CA VAL A 162 7.04 2.62 16.76
C VAL A 162 7.72 3.51 15.72
N GLN A 163 6.94 4.07 14.80
CA GLN A 163 7.44 4.89 13.69
C GLN A 163 6.96 6.35 13.76
N THR A 164 6.28 6.74 14.84
CA THR A 164 5.72 8.10 14.96
C THR A 164 6.79 9.17 14.90
N GLY A 165 7.91 9.00 15.64
CA GLY A 165 9.01 9.96 15.64
C GLY A 165 9.67 10.12 14.27
N GLU A 166 9.82 9.02 13.52
CA GLU A 166 10.35 9.09 12.15
C GLU A 166 9.38 9.85 11.23
N LEU A 167 8.07 9.60 11.36
CA LEU A 167 7.06 10.30 10.55
C LEU A 167 6.94 11.78 10.93
N GLU A 168 7.10 12.14 12.20
CA GLU A 168 7.16 13.55 12.63
C GLU A 168 8.29 14.31 11.96
N GLU A 169 9.48 13.72 11.85
CA GLU A 169 10.60 14.32 11.13
C GLU A 169 10.26 14.51 9.63
N VAL A 170 9.62 13.51 9.00
CA VAL A 170 9.17 13.63 7.60
C VAL A 170 8.18 14.78 7.43
N ILE A 171 7.21 14.94 8.34
CA ILE A 171 6.22 16.03 8.29
C ILE A 171 6.89 17.40 8.48
N GLN A 172 7.89 17.48 9.34
CA GLN A 172 8.65 18.73 9.57
C GLN A 172 9.49 19.13 8.36
N GLU A 173 10.16 18.18 7.72
CA GLU A 173 11.03 18.42 6.58
C GLU A 173 10.27 18.59 5.25
N CYS A 174 9.10 17.94 5.12
CA CYS A 174 8.25 17.98 3.93
C CYS A 174 6.83 18.47 4.27
N PRO A 175 6.66 19.74 4.70
CA PRO A 175 5.38 20.24 5.21
C PRO A 175 4.27 20.34 4.14
N GLY A 176 4.62 20.33 2.87
CA GLY A 176 3.68 20.31 1.75
C GLY A 176 3.31 18.89 1.27
N LEU A 177 3.96 17.85 1.79
CA LEU A 177 3.67 16.48 1.41
C LEU A 177 2.30 16.06 1.94
N ARG A 178 1.41 15.64 1.05
CA ARG A 178 0.11 15.09 1.44
C ARG A 178 0.25 13.64 1.86
N ILE A 179 -0.15 13.33 3.09
CA ILE A 179 0.01 12.02 3.70
C ILE A 179 -1.35 11.44 4.07
N ALA A 180 -1.64 10.23 3.64
CA ALA A 180 -2.77 9.42 4.06
C ALA A 180 -2.28 8.23 4.90
N ILE A 181 -2.57 8.24 6.20
CA ILE A 181 -2.21 7.17 7.12
C ILE A 181 -3.32 6.13 7.13
N GLY A 182 -3.01 4.91 6.69
CA GLY A 182 -3.92 3.79 6.67
C GLY A 182 -4.15 3.19 8.06
N HIS A 183 -5.27 2.47 8.22
CA HIS A 183 -5.60 1.66 9.41
C HIS A 183 -5.49 2.40 10.74
N PHE A 184 -5.77 3.72 10.77
CA PHE A 184 -5.58 4.57 11.96
C PHE A 184 -4.17 4.46 12.58
N GLY A 185 -3.13 4.31 11.73
CA GLY A 185 -1.75 4.14 12.17
C GLY A 185 -1.45 2.79 12.82
N MET A 186 -2.28 1.77 12.57
CA MET A 186 -2.15 0.42 13.18
C MET A 186 -2.14 0.43 14.71
N VAL A 187 -2.84 1.38 15.34
CA VAL A 187 -2.87 1.53 16.79
C VAL A 187 -3.70 0.43 17.43
N THR A 188 -3.05 -0.46 18.15
CA THR A 188 -3.68 -1.64 18.78
C THR A 188 -3.59 -1.65 20.32
N ARG A 189 -2.89 -0.67 20.91
CA ARG A 189 -2.65 -0.60 22.35
C ARG A 189 -3.81 0.05 23.12
N PRO A 190 -3.98 -0.29 24.40
CA PRO A 190 -5.05 0.30 25.23
C PRO A 190 -4.99 1.83 25.37
N ASN A 191 -3.81 2.43 25.23
CA ASN A 191 -3.59 3.89 25.33
C ASN A 191 -3.55 4.62 23.99
N TRP A 192 -4.10 4.03 22.93
CA TRP A 192 -4.07 4.58 21.59
C TRP A 192 -4.58 6.02 21.47
N LEU A 193 -5.56 6.43 22.30
CA LEU A 193 -6.06 7.81 22.32
C LEU A 193 -5.00 8.86 22.68
N ALA A 194 -3.92 8.45 23.33
CA ALA A 194 -2.80 9.34 23.65
C ALA A 194 -1.77 9.42 22.50
N GLN A 195 -1.94 8.61 21.45
CA GLN A 195 -1.02 8.49 20.31
C GLN A 195 -1.55 9.19 19.07
N ILE A 196 -2.81 9.60 19.05
CA ILE A 196 -3.45 10.38 17.99
C ILE A 196 -3.85 11.77 18.50
#